data_35fada8b3ddfaafd63b1fe4d3b294cfb
#
_entry.id   35fada8b3ddfaafd63b1fe4d3b294cfb
#
_cell.length_a   1.000
_cell.length_b   1.000
_cell.length_c   1.000
_cell.angle_alpha   90.00
_cell.angle_beta   90.00
_cell.angle_gamma   90.00
#
_symmetry.space_group_name_H-M   'P 1'
#
loop_
_entity.id
_entity.type
_entity.pdbx_description
1 polymer ?
#
loop_
_entity_poly.entity_id
_entity_poly.type
_entity_poly.pdbx_seq_one_letter_code
_entity_poly.pdbx_strand_id
1 'polypeptide(L)'
;MAVALVGGALLSAFLQVAFDRLASRQVLDFFLGRKLDETLVSNLNTMLRCINAYAEDAEQKQVRDSRVKAWLTDVKDVVLDAEDLLDEIDYELSKAESESQTCTCKVTVPFFNAALSSFNRKIESRMRQILEKLEYLAGLKGDLGLKESTDSGVGSVSEVLQRVPSTSLLGGSVLYGRNDDKEVIFNWLMSDIENGNHPSVFSIVGMGGMGKTTLMQHVYNDSKIEGKFDIKAWVYVSDDFDVLKVSRAILDTITKSVDDSRELEMVHGRLRDFLTGKRFLLVLDDVWNKKQKQWEALQTPLSYGAQGSKIVVTTRDMKVASTVRSNKIHLLRQLQDDHCWQLFAKHAFHDENPQSNSHCKAIGMKIVEKCKGLPLALSTIGGLLHKKSSILQWESVLTSEIWEFSEEDSEIIPALLLSYHHLPAQLKRCFAYCVLFPKGYEFDKEDLVLLWMAENFVQCSQQNMSMLEVGRQYFDDLLSRSFFQQSGGEQMYYVMHDLLNDLAKYVGGDFCFRTSSTFINDLFLKFKYLRVLSLSGNSSLTEVPDSIGNLKHLRSLDLSCTHIRKLPDSICSLYNLQILKLRYCAHFGGLPLNFNKLKLQLLDLSGTDVNKTAMTLVSRSR
;
A
#
# COMPACT_ATOMS: atom_id res chain seq x y z
N MET A 1 -23.63 8.62 -10.08
CA MET A 1 -22.62 9.39 -10.83
C MET A 1 -21.28 9.06 -10.22
N ALA A 2 -20.50 8.23 -10.85
CA ALA A 2 -19.13 7.97 -10.43
C ALA A 2 -18.30 9.17 -10.89
N VAL A 3 -17.87 9.99 -9.96
CA VAL A 3 -16.84 10.99 -10.22
C VAL A 3 -15.57 10.19 -10.43
N ALA A 4 -15.11 10.09 -11.66
CA ALA A 4 -13.79 9.59 -11.97
C ALA A 4 -12.79 10.61 -11.39
N LEU A 5 -12.32 10.37 -10.19
CA LEU A 5 -11.11 10.98 -9.65
C LEU A 5 -9.94 10.38 -10.44
N VAL A 6 -9.67 10.98 -11.58
CA VAL A 6 -8.47 10.66 -12.37
C VAL A 6 -7.28 11.16 -11.56
N GLY A 7 -6.68 10.27 -10.78
CA GLY A 7 -5.41 10.51 -10.13
C GLY A 7 -4.39 10.92 -11.17
N GLY A 8 -3.59 11.94 -10.89
CA GLY A 8 -2.55 12.42 -11.79
C GLY A 8 -1.63 11.26 -12.20
N ALA A 9 -1.50 11.02 -13.50
CA ALA A 9 -0.66 9.95 -14.01
C ALA A 9 0.80 10.27 -13.67
N LEU A 10 1.46 9.38 -12.97
CA LEU A 10 2.89 9.46 -12.71
C LEU A 10 3.60 8.56 -13.72
N LEU A 11 3.78 9.14 -14.88
CA LEU A 11 4.23 8.48 -16.09
C LEU A 11 5.65 7.91 -15.97
N SER A 12 6.55 8.64 -15.28
CA SER A 12 7.95 8.24 -15.12
C SER A 12 8.12 6.84 -14.51
N ALA A 13 7.22 6.49 -13.56
CA ALA A 13 7.25 5.18 -12.91
C ALA A 13 6.85 4.03 -13.86
N PHE A 14 5.95 4.28 -14.81
CA PHE A 14 5.52 3.27 -15.79
C PHE A 14 6.54 3.11 -16.91
N LEU A 15 7.09 4.20 -17.40
CA LEU A 15 8.10 4.19 -18.45
C LEU A 15 9.33 3.37 -18.07
N GLN A 16 9.82 3.51 -16.82
CA GLN A 16 11.01 2.78 -16.37
C GLN A 16 10.83 1.26 -16.45
N VAL A 17 9.68 0.73 -16.01
CA VAL A 17 9.45 -0.72 -16.10
C VAL A 17 9.32 -1.20 -17.52
N ALA A 18 8.67 -0.43 -18.39
CA ALA A 18 8.60 -0.75 -19.81
C ALA A 18 10.00 -0.81 -20.45
N PHE A 19 10.90 0.13 -20.10
CA PHE A 19 12.30 0.12 -20.56
C PHE A 19 13.03 -1.15 -20.16
N ASP A 20 12.97 -1.47 -18.87
CA ASP A 20 13.73 -2.58 -18.32
C ASP A 20 13.27 -3.92 -18.90
N ARG A 21 11.96 -4.06 -19.13
CA ARG A 21 11.38 -5.24 -19.79
C ARG A 21 11.75 -5.35 -21.26
N LEU A 22 11.71 -4.25 -22.01
CA LEU A 22 12.13 -4.22 -23.42
C LEU A 22 13.61 -4.52 -23.58
N ALA A 23 14.45 -4.11 -22.62
CA ALA A 23 15.87 -4.40 -22.61
C ALA A 23 16.20 -5.82 -22.11
N SER A 24 15.21 -6.58 -21.63
CA SER A 24 15.43 -7.92 -21.10
C SER A 24 15.93 -8.88 -22.20
N ARG A 25 16.86 -9.76 -21.80
CA ARG A 25 17.43 -10.75 -22.71
C ARG A 25 16.36 -11.69 -23.29
N GLN A 26 15.33 -11.97 -22.52
CA GLN A 26 14.22 -12.84 -22.92
C GLN A 26 13.42 -12.27 -24.10
N VAL A 27 13.10 -10.95 -24.07
CA VAL A 27 12.39 -10.26 -25.15
C VAL A 27 13.26 -10.19 -26.40
N LEU A 28 14.54 -9.85 -26.27
CA LEU A 28 15.47 -9.80 -27.39
C LEU A 28 15.64 -11.18 -28.03
N ASP A 29 15.85 -12.24 -27.27
CA ASP A 29 15.99 -13.61 -27.76
C ASP A 29 14.69 -14.11 -28.41
N PHE A 30 13.52 -13.67 -27.94
CA PHE A 30 12.24 -13.96 -28.58
C PHE A 30 12.14 -13.39 -30.00
N PHE A 31 12.56 -12.13 -30.18
CA PHE A 31 12.55 -11.47 -31.51
C PHE A 31 13.56 -12.14 -32.46
N LEU A 32 14.81 -12.34 -32.00
CA LEU A 32 15.87 -13.03 -32.77
C LEU A 32 15.47 -14.45 -33.15
N GLY A 33 14.98 -15.23 -32.20
CA GLY A 33 14.63 -16.65 -32.42
C GLY A 33 13.44 -16.84 -33.37
N ARG A 34 12.55 -15.85 -33.48
CA ARG A 34 11.36 -15.90 -34.33
C ARG A 34 11.48 -15.08 -35.63
N LYS A 35 12.65 -14.47 -35.88
CA LYS A 35 12.92 -13.61 -37.06
C LYS A 35 11.90 -12.48 -37.19
N LEU A 36 11.53 -11.85 -36.07
CA LEU A 36 10.70 -10.66 -36.04
C LEU A 36 11.53 -9.41 -36.30
N ASP A 37 10.85 -8.31 -36.64
CA ASP A 37 11.50 -7.03 -36.91
C ASP A 37 12.08 -6.42 -35.62
N GLU A 38 13.38 -6.57 -35.40
CA GLU A 38 14.11 -6.08 -34.22
C GLU A 38 14.11 -4.55 -34.12
N THR A 39 13.93 -3.87 -35.28
CA THR A 39 13.88 -2.40 -35.31
C THR A 39 12.70 -1.86 -34.53
N LEU A 40 11.60 -2.63 -34.40
CA LEU A 40 10.42 -2.26 -33.61
C LEU A 40 10.74 -2.13 -32.13
N VAL A 41 11.55 -3.03 -31.57
CA VAL A 41 11.97 -2.95 -30.15
C VAL A 41 12.85 -1.74 -29.91
N SER A 42 13.81 -1.48 -30.83
CA SER A 42 14.70 -0.34 -30.74
C SER A 42 13.95 0.98 -30.86
N ASN A 43 13.01 1.08 -31.84
CA ASN A 43 12.19 2.27 -32.03
C ASN A 43 11.28 2.54 -30.84
N LEU A 44 10.64 1.48 -30.27
CA LEU A 44 9.80 1.61 -29.09
C LEU A 44 10.61 2.14 -27.90
N ASN A 45 11.80 1.58 -27.66
CA ASN A 45 12.69 2.04 -26.61
C ASN A 45 13.11 3.52 -26.80
N THR A 46 13.43 3.92 -28.04
CA THR A 46 13.79 5.30 -28.36
C THR A 46 12.63 6.27 -28.13
N MET A 47 11.41 5.88 -28.52
CA MET A 47 10.22 6.71 -28.36
C MET A 47 9.83 6.87 -26.89
N LEU A 48 9.88 5.80 -26.11
CA LEU A 48 9.64 5.86 -24.68
C LEU A 48 10.68 6.75 -23.96
N ARG A 49 11.97 6.70 -24.36
CA ARG A 49 13.01 7.61 -23.83
C ARG A 49 12.71 9.06 -24.18
N CYS A 50 12.28 9.33 -25.40
CA CYS A 50 11.88 10.67 -25.81
C CYS A 50 10.76 11.23 -24.92
N ILE A 51 9.74 10.42 -24.65
CA ILE A 51 8.62 10.82 -23.76
C ILE A 51 9.09 10.98 -22.31
N ASN A 52 9.96 10.09 -21.83
CA ASN A 52 10.47 10.14 -20.45
C ASN A 52 11.23 11.45 -20.16
N ALA A 53 11.91 12.00 -21.14
CA ALA A 53 12.63 13.29 -20.99
C ALA A 53 11.71 14.46 -20.61
N TYR A 54 10.41 14.36 -20.90
CA TYR A 54 9.40 15.38 -20.60
C TYR A 54 8.44 14.98 -19.48
N ALA A 55 8.50 13.73 -19.00
CA ALA A 55 7.56 13.19 -18.04
C ALA A 55 7.56 13.95 -16.71
N GLU A 56 8.72 14.32 -16.19
CA GLU A 56 8.86 15.02 -14.93
C GLU A 56 8.25 16.44 -14.96
N ASP A 57 8.52 17.21 -16.00
CA ASP A 57 7.94 18.54 -16.19
C ASP A 57 6.41 18.45 -16.38
N ALA A 58 5.94 17.45 -17.13
CA ALA A 58 4.51 17.20 -17.30
C ALA A 58 3.82 16.80 -15.99
N GLU A 59 4.46 15.94 -15.19
CA GLU A 59 3.95 15.53 -13.88
C GLU A 59 3.77 16.73 -12.91
N GLN A 60 4.62 17.74 -13.00
CA GLN A 60 4.48 18.98 -12.24
C GLN A 60 3.37 19.87 -12.80
N LYS A 61 3.35 20.08 -14.13
CA LYS A 61 2.40 20.99 -14.80
C LYS A 61 0.96 20.48 -14.82
N GLN A 62 0.72 19.16 -14.71
CA GLN A 62 -0.65 18.58 -14.71
C GLN A 62 -1.55 19.17 -13.63
N VAL A 63 -0.96 19.71 -12.55
CA VAL A 63 -1.69 20.35 -11.45
C VAL A 63 -2.45 21.59 -11.93
N ARG A 64 -1.88 22.32 -12.92
CA ARG A 64 -2.43 23.59 -13.43
C ARG A 64 -2.99 23.51 -14.84
N ASP A 65 -2.56 22.56 -15.64
CA ASP A 65 -2.96 22.43 -17.07
C ASP A 65 -3.65 21.09 -17.32
N SER A 66 -4.97 21.15 -17.52
CA SER A 66 -5.80 19.98 -17.81
C SER A 66 -5.42 19.28 -19.12
N ARG A 67 -4.82 19.99 -20.10
CA ARG A 67 -4.34 19.40 -21.36
C ARG A 67 -3.11 18.52 -21.09
N VAL A 68 -2.21 18.99 -20.23
CA VAL A 68 -1.04 18.19 -19.80
C VAL A 68 -1.49 16.95 -19.03
N LYS A 69 -2.52 17.08 -18.17
CA LYS A 69 -3.12 15.94 -17.45
C LYS A 69 -3.72 14.90 -18.42
N ALA A 70 -4.45 15.34 -19.45
CA ALA A 70 -5.00 14.46 -20.47
C ALA A 70 -3.89 13.75 -21.25
N TRP A 71 -2.87 14.49 -21.69
CA TRP A 71 -1.71 13.94 -22.39
C TRP A 71 -0.99 12.86 -21.54
N LEU A 72 -0.76 13.11 -20.25
CA LEU A 72 -0.18 12.13 -19.33
C LEU A 72 -1.01 10.86 -19.22
N THR A 73 -2.34 10.99 -19.21
CA THR A 73 -3.26 9.84 -19.16
C THR A 73 -3.15 9.03 -20.45
N ASP A 74 -3.19 9.68 -21.61
CA ASP A 74 -3.08 9.02 -22.92
C ASP A 74 -1.74 8.30 -23.08
N VAL A 75 -0.62 8.93 -22.70
CA VAL A 75 0.70 8.28 -22.73
C VAL A 75 0.75 7.08 -21.80
N LYS A 76 0.22 7.20 -20.59
CA LYS A 76 0.14 6.11 -19.64
C LYS A 76 -0.61 4.91 -20.21
N ASP A 77 -1.76 5.14 -20.83
CA ASP A 77 -2.57 4.08 -21.43
C ASP A 77 -1.80 3.35 -22.54
N VAL A 78 -1.05 4.07 -23.37
CA VAL A 78 -0.22 3.46 -24.41
C VAL A 78 0.97 2.68 -23.83
N VAL A 79 1.59 3.15 -22.75
CA VAL A 79 2.66 2.42 -22.05
C VAL A 79 2.13 1.12 -21.46
N LEU A 80 0.90 1.12 -20.94
CA LEU A 80 0.24 -0.09 -20.45
C LEU A 80 -0.07 -1.08 -21.57
N ASP A 81 -0.58 -0.60 -22.71
CA ASP A 81 -0.75 -1.43 -23.91
C ASP A 81 0.59 -2.12 -24.30
N ALA A 82 1.72 -1.43 -24.15
CA ALA A 82 3.04 -2.01 -24.35
C ALA A 82 3.42 -3.06 -23.30
N GLU A 83 3.15 -2.81 -22.03
CA GLU A 83 3.37 -3.79 -20.94
C GLU A 83 2.52 -5.05 -21.15
N ASP A 84 1.26 -4.91 -21.54
CA ASP A 84 0.36 -6.04 -21.82
C ASP A 84 0.85 -6.88 -23.00
N LEU A 85 1.44 -6.22 -24.02
CA LEU A 85 2.07 -6.92 -25.11
C LEU A 85 3.29 -7.74 -24.64
N LEU A 86 4.12 -7.18 -23.77
CA LEU A 86 5.27 -7.89 -23.19
C LEU A 86 4.81 -9.07 -22.31
N ASP A 87 3.71 -8.94 -21.59
CA ASP A 87 3.11 -10.04 -20.81
C ASP A 87 2.63 -11.19 -21.73
N GLU A 88 2.06 -10.88 -22.92
CA GLU A 88 1.68 -11.90 -23.90
C GLU A 88 2.93 -12.65 -24.42
N ILE A 89 4.05 -11.94 -24.64
CA ILE A 89 5.31 -12.56 -25.04
C ILE A 89 5.86 -13.47 -23.95
N ASP A 90 5.89 -13.02 -22.69
CA ASP A 90 6.34 -13.80 -21.54
C ASP A 90 5.49 -15.07 -21.34
N TYR A 91 4.17 -14.95 -21.53
CA TYR A 91 3.26 -16.09 -21.48
C TYR A 91 3.58 -17.15 -22.53
N GLU A 92 3.79 -16.77 -23.78
CA GLU A 92 4.11 -17.70 -24.86
C GLU A 92 5.49 -18.35 -24.68
N LEU A 93 6.47 -17.61 -24.14
CA LEU A 93 7.78 -18.15 -23.78
C LEU A 93 7.66 -19.22 -22.68
N SER A 94 6.96 -18.91 -21.60
CA SER A 94 6.75 -19.82 -20.47
C SER A 94 5.97 -21.07 -20.87
N LYS A 95 4.99 -20.93 -21.76
CA LYS A 95 4.24 -22.05 -22.36
C LYS A 95 5.15 -22.96 -23.18
N ALA A 96 5.96 -22.38 -24.10
CA ALA A 96 6.85 -23.15 -24.94
C ALA A 96 7.90 -23.93 -24.13
N GLU A 97 8.45 -23.35 -23.07
CA GLU A 97 9.38 -24.03 -22.17
C GLU A 97 8.71 -25.20 -21.41
N SER A 98 7.48 -25.00 -20.93
CA SER A 98 6.72 -26.03 -20.21
C SER A 98 6.36 -27.21 -21.14
N GLU A 99 5.99 -26.94 -22.40
CA GLU A 99 5.68 -27.96 -23.40
C GLU A 99 6.93 -28.74 -23.85
N SER A 100 8.10 -28.08 -23.94
CA SER A 100 9.37 -28.74 -24.31
C SER A 100 9.88 -29.73 -23.26
N GLN A 101 9.57 -29.54 -22.00
CA GLN A 101 9.94 -30.46 -20.91
C GLN A 101 9.08 -31.76 -20.87
N THR A 102 7.91 -31.75 -21.51
CA THR A 102 6.96 -32.87 -21.50
C THR A 102 7.01 -33.76 -22.75
N CYS A 103 7.66 -33.34 -23.84
CA CYS A 103 7.72 -34.07 -25.10
C CYS A 103 9.12 -34.61 -25.42
N THR A 104 9.33 -35.91 -25.26
CA THR A 104 10.48 -36.67 -25.78
C THR A 104 10.36 -37.06 -27.27
N CYS A 105 9.27 -36.69 -27.94
CA CYS A 105 9.04 -37.04 -29.35
C CYS A 105 9.12 -35.82 -30.25
N LYS A 106 10.12 -35.78 -31.12
CA LYS A 106 10.22 -34.84 -32.26
C LYS A 106 9.16 -35.21 -33.32
N VAL A 107 7.93 -34.69 -33.16
CA VAL A 107 6.94 -34.69 -34.24
C VAL A 107 6.76 -33.25 -34.71
N THR A 108 7.35 -32.96 -35.85
CA THR A 108 7.12 -31.69 -36.59
C THR A 108 5.69 -31.72 -37.17
N VAL A 109 4.76 -31.05 -36.52
CA VAL A 109 3.38 -30.93 -37.02
C VAL A 109 3.22 -29.59 -37.79
N PRO A 110 2.79 -29.60 -39.07
CA PRO A 110 2.63 -28.39 -39.89
C PRO A 110 1.65 -27.36 -39.31
N PHE A 111 0.71 -27.78 -38.48
CA PHE A 111 -0.26 -26.88 -37.81
C PHE A 111 0.38 -25.91 -36.80
N PHE A 112 1.50 -26.29 -36.21
CA PHE A 112 2.21 -25.44 -35.23
C PHE A 112 2.79 -24.19 -35.90
N ASN A 113 3.28 -24.32 -37.14
CA ASN A 113 3.86 -23.19 -37.89
C ASN A 113 2.83 -22.12 -38.30
N ALA A 114 1.58 -22.48 -38.58
CA ALA A 114 0.54 -21.53 -38.97
C ALA A 114 0.05 -20.69 -37.78
N ALA A 115 -0.15 -21.30 -36.61
CA ALA A 115 -0.54 -20.62 -35.39
C ALA A 115 0.58 -19.66 -34.91
N LEU A 116 1.83 -20.11 -34.96
CA LEU A 116 3.02 -19.28 -34.64
C LEU A 116 3.14 -18.08 -35.55
N SER A 117 2.95 -18.25 -36.86
CA SER A 117 3.00 -17.17 -37.83
C SER A 117 1.86 -16.15 -37.66
N SER A 118 0.69 -16.59 -37.22
CA SER A 118 -0.42 -15.70 -36.88
C SER A 118 -0.13 -14.88 -35.63
N PHE A 119 0.42 -15.51 -34.60
CA PHE A 119 0.82 -14.84 -33.36
C PHE A 119 1.91 -13.79 -33.61
N ASN A 120 2.96 -14.16 -34.36
CA ASN A 120 4.05 -13.24 -34.71
C ASN A 120 3.54 -11.99 -35.43
N ARG A 121 2.66 -12.15 -36.44
CA ARG A 121 2.02 -11.02 -37.13
C ARG A 121 1.18 -10.14 -36.21
N LYS A 122 0.48 -10.74 -35.23
CA LYS A 122 -0.28 -10.01 -34.23
C LYS A 122 0.63 -9.14 -33.36
N ILE A 123 1.76 -9.68 -32.88
CA ILE A 123 2.74 -8.94 -32.07
C ILE A 123 3.32 -7.76 -32.83
N GLU A 124 3.81 -7.98 -34.06
CA GLU A 124 4.35 -6.89 -34.89
C GLU A 124 3.32 -5.81 -35.20
N SER A 125 2.08 -6.21 -35.52
CA SER A 125 0.99 -5.25 -35.79
C SER A 125 0.68 -4.39 -34.57
N ARG A 126 0.60 -5.00 -33.37
CA ARG A 126 0.35 -4.27 -32.13
C ARG A 126 1.52 -3.34 -31.79
N MET A 127 2.77 -3.77 -31.96
CA MET A 127 3.93 -2.92 -31.73
C MET A 127 3.92 -1.69 -32.63
N ARG A 128 3.59 -1.84 -33.93
CA ARG A 128 3.46 -0.71 -34.88
C ARG A 128 2.38 0.27 -34.42
N GLN A 129 1.22 -0.23 -33.98
CA GLN A 129 0.15 0.62 -33.46
C GLN A 129 0.55 1.39 -32.20
N ILE A 130 1.30 0.75 -31.29
CA ILE A 130 1.83 1.40 -30.10
C ILE A 130 2.83 2.50 -30.48
N LEU A 131 3.75 2.21 -31.42
CA LEU A 131 4.71 3.20 -31.92
C LEU A 131 4.03 4.41 -32.55
N GLU A 132 3.05 4.21 -33.44
CA GLU A 132 2.30 5.30 -34.10
C GLU A 132 1.61 6.20 -33.05
N LYS A 133 1.00 5.62 -32.01
CA LYS A 133 0.40 6.38 -30.91
C LYS A 133 1.43 7.18 -30.11
N LEU A 134 2.58 6.56 -29.77
CA LEU A 134 3.65 7.24 -29.03
C LEU A 134 4.29 8.36 -29.85
N GLU A 135 4.48 8.18 -31.16
CA GLU A 135 4.99 9.21 -32.08
C GLU A 135 4.04 10.42 -32.12
N TYR A 136 2.74 10.16 -32.23
CA TYR A 136 1.71 11.22 -32.17
C TYR A 136 1.78 11.99 -30.86
N LEU A 137 1.80 11.29 -29.72
CA LEU A 137 1.85 11.91 -28.39
C LEU A 137 3.15 12.67 -28.14
N ALA A 138 4.29 12.13 -28.62
CA ALA A 138 5.57 12.83 -28.56
C ALA A 138 5.60 14.12 -29.40
N GLY A 139 4.81 14.17 -30.48
CA GLY A 139 4.64 15.37 -31.31
C GLY A 139 3.96 16.54 -30.57
N LEU A 140 3.05 16.24 -29.64
CA LEU A 140 2.27 17.27 -28.91
C LEU A 140 3.08 18.01 -27.84
N LYS A 141 4.28 17.56 -27.46
CA LYS A 141 5.11 18.15 -26.40
C LYS A 141 5.36 19.65 -26.54
N GLY A 142 5.55 20.13 -27.77
CA GLY A 142 5.78 21.54 -28.07
C GLY A 142 4.55 22.40 -27.80
N ASP A 143 3.37 21.94 -28.20
CA ASP A 143 2.08 22.63 -28.02
C ASP A 143 1.66 22.70 -26.54
N LEU A 144 2.16 21.76 -25.71
CA LEU A 144 1.97 21.72 -24.26
C LEU A 144 3.05 22.48 -23.50
N GLY A 145 4.04 23.06 -24.19
CA GLY A 145 5.13 23.81 -23.58
C GLY A 145 5.98 22.99 -22.61
N LEU A 146 6.11 21.68 -22.81
CA LEU A 146 6.88 20.79 -21.95
C LEU A 146 8.38 21.02 -22.12
N LYS A 147 9.11 21.02 -21.01
CA LYS A 147 10.57 21.20 -20.97
C LYS A 147 11.26 19.87 -20.74
N GLU A 148 12.40 19.70 -21.36
CA GLU A 148 13.25 18.53 -21.16
C GLU A 148 13.93 18.60 -19.80
N SER A 149 13.85 17.49 -19.00
CA SER A 149 14.54 17.38 -17.73
C SER A 149 16.04 17.24 -17.97
N THR A 150 16.84 18.14 -17.37
CA THR A 150 18.32 18.14 -17.49
C THR A 150 19.01 17.25 -16.48
N ASP A 151 18.25 16.58 -15.58
CA ASP A 151 18.82 15.82 -14.48
C ASP A 151 18.71 14.30 -14.72
N SER A 152 19.71 13.74 -15.39
CA SER A 152 19.94 12.29 -15.49
C SER A 152 20.73 11.78 -14.28
N GLY A 153 20.16 11.98 -13.09
CA GLY A 153 20.73 11.50 -11.83
C GLY A 153 20.46 10.02 -11.61
N VAL A 154 21.34 9.17 -12.09
CA VAL A 154 21.46 7.79 -11.60
C VAL A 154 21.92 7.85 -10.14
N GLY A 155 20.97 7.79 -9.19
CA GLY A 155 21.26 7.73 -7.78
C GLY A 155 21.95 6.41 -7.43
N SER A 156 23.22 6.48 -7.10
CA SER A 156 23.99 5.38 -6.52
C SER A 156 23.40 4.95 -5.16
N VAL A 157 23.19 3.67 -5.02
CA VAL A 157 22.80 2.99 -3.78
C VAL A 157 23.99 3.02 -2.82
N SER A 158 23.83 3.55 -1.61
CA SER A 158 24.79 3.36 -0.53
C SER A 158 24.13 2.96 0.79
N GLU A 159 24.68 1.91 1.29
CA GLU A 159 24.79 1.36 2.65
C GLU A 159 23.61 1.40 3.65
N VAL A 160 23.37 0.21 4.14
CA VAL A 160 22.35 -0.25 5.09
C VAL A 160 22.78 0.05 6.53
N LEU A 161 21.88 0.61 7.33
CA LEU A 161 21.96 0.55 8.79
C LEU A 161 20.71 -0.17 9.34
N GLN A 162 20.97 -1.24 10.08
CA GLN A 162 19.96 -2.07 10.76
C GLN A 162 19.28 -1.30 11.89
N ARG A 163 17.97 -1.46 12.07
CA ARG A 163 17.23 -0.99 13.26
C ARG A 163 16.24 -2.01 13.82
N VAL A 164 16.04 -1.89 15.14
CA VAL A 164 15.35 -2.76 16.08
C VAL A 164 13.82 -2.51 16.11
N PRO A 165 12.96 -3.51 16.42
CA PRO A 165 11.50 -3.45 16.33
C PRO A 165 10.82 -2.72 17.49
N SER A 166 9.64 -2.09 17.23
CA SER A 166 8.79 -1.51 18.25
C SER A 166 7.35 -2.08 18.21
N THR A 167 6.83 -2.34 19.40
CA THR A 167 5.48 -2.79 19.72
C THR A 167 4.58 -1.58 20.06
N SER A 168 3.32 -1.77 20.45
CA SER A 168 2.48 -0.72 21.12
C SER A 168 3.21 0.00 22.25
N LEU A 169 4.37 -0.49 22.63
CA LEU A 169 5.43 0.16 23.37
C LEU A 169 6.05 1.25 22.50
N LEU A 170 6.08 2.47 23.05
CA LEU A 170 6.73 3.65 22.50
C LEU A 170 8.11 3.33 21.93
N GLY A 171 8.23 3.20 20.64
CA GLY A 171 9.52 3.04 19.97
C GLY A 171 10.31 4.34 20.03
N GLY A 172 10.88 4.73 21.18
CA GLY A 172 11.79 5.87 21.33
C GLY A 172 11.35 7.20 20.71
N SER A 173 10.08 7.34 20.28
CA SER A 173 9.55 8.56 19.68
C SER A 173 9.37 9.62 20.76
N VAL A 174 10.16 10.69 20.69
CA VAL A 174 9.99 11.87 21.54
C VAL A 174 8.72 12.60 21.09
N LEU A 175 7.86 12.95 22.04
CA LEU A 175 6.65 13.71 21.79
C LEU A 175 6.99 15.21 21.78
N TYR A 176 6.96 15.83 20.60
CA TYR A 176 7.30 17.26 20.44
C TYR A 176 6.06 18.12 20.65
N GLY A 177 6.17 19.15 21.51
CA GLY A 177 5.16 20.21 21.68
C GLY A 177 3.77 19.77 22.13
N ARG A 178 3.65 18.61 22.78
CA ARG A 178 2.36 18.03 23.20
C ARG A 178 2.25 17.81 24.72
N ASN A 179 3.12 18.43 25.50
CA ASN A 179 3.12 18.25 26.95
C ASN A 179 1.82 18.76 27.58
N ASP A 180 1.35 19.93 27.19
CA ASP A 180 0.10 20.52 27.68
C ASP A 180 -1.12 19.66 27.29
N ASP A 181 -1.15 19.19 26.03
CA ASP A 181 -2.19 18.28 25.53
C ASP A 181 -2.20 16.97 26.36
N LYS A 182 -1.01 16.41 26.62
CA LYS A 182 -0.84 15.21 27.43
C LYS A 182 -1.33 15.43 28.87
N GLU A 183 -1.00 16.55 29.49
CA GLU A 183 -1.47 16.89 30.84
C GLU A 183 -2.98 17.04 30.92
N VAL A 184 -3.61 17.66 29.94
CA VAL A 184 -5.08 17.80 29.86
C VAL A 184 -5.75 16.42 29.86
N ILE A 185 -5.21 15.46 29.11
CA ILE A 185 -5.73 14.10 29.06
C ILE A 185 -5.48 13.37 30.39
N PHE A 186 -4.27 13.47 30.95
CA PHE A 186 -3.94 12.88 32.26
C PHE A 186 -4.85 13.41 33.37
N ASN A 187 -5.03 14.72 33.48
CA ASN A 187 -5.88 15.32 34.51
C ASN A 187 -7.31 14.79 34.41
N TRP A 188 -7.81 14.58 33.18
CA TRP A 188 -9.13 13.98 32.99
C TRP A 188 -9.15 12.47 33.34
N LEU A 189 -8.14 11.70 32.98
CA LEU A 189 -8.05 10.27 33.31
C LEU A 189 -7.96 10.05 34.81
N MET A 190 -7.29 10.95 35.55
CA MET A 190 -7.11 10.89 37.01
C MET A 190 -8.29 11.45 37.79
N SER A 191 -9.15 12.25 37.14
CA SER A 191 -10.33 12.79 37.82
C SER A 191 -11.36 11.68 38.10
N ASP A 192 -11.82 11.62 39.35
CA ASP A 192 -13.01 10.87 39.72
C ASP A 192 -14.22 11.77 39.46
N ILE A 193 -14.83 11.66 38.26
CA ILE A 193 -15.98 12.47 37.89
C ILE A 193 -17.22 11.92 38.60
N GLU A 194 -17.78 12.71 39.48
CA GLU A 194 -18.99 12.35 40.28
C GLU A 194 -20.31 12.39 39.49
N ASN A 195 -20.31 12.83 38.22
CA ASN A 195 -21.54 13.07 37.45
C ASN A 195 -21.94 11.87 36.57
N GLY A 196 -22.76 11.06 37.08
CA GLY A 196 -23.95 10.32 36.53
C GLY A 196 -23.81 9.50 35.25
N ASN A 197 -22.93 9.75 34.33
CA ASN A 197 -22.79 8.97 33.10
C ASN A 197 -21.57 8.04 33.16
N HIS A 198 -21.82 6.77 33.24
CA HIS A 198 -20.78 5.75 33.15
C HIS A 198 -20.91 4.96 31.85
N PRO A 199 -19.80 4.70 31.15
CA PRO A 199 -18.44 5.27 31.29
C PRO A 199 -18.35 6.70 30.78
N SER A 200 -17.42 7.50 31.31
CA SER A 200 -17.15 8.86 30.80
C SER A 200 -16.35 8.82 29.50
N VAL A 201 -16.69 9.69 28.56
CA VAL A 201 -16.08 9.75 27.21
C VAL A 201 -15.28 11.05 27.03
N PHE A 202 -14.04 10.91 26.54
CA PHE A 202 -13.18 12.02 26.15
C PHE A 202 -12.87 11.91 24.65
N SER A 203 -13.11 12.95 23.89
CA SER A 203 -12.76 12.95 22.45
C SER A 203 -11.59 13.85 22.16
N ILE A 204 -10.59 13.32 21.44
CA ILE A 204 -9.49 14.06 20.84
C ILE A 204 -9.84 14.30 19.38
N VAL A 205 -10.07 15.55 19.01
CA VAL A 205 -10.47 15.94 17.64
C VAL A 205 -9.36 16.73 16.98
N GLY A 206 -9.05 16.44 15.73
CA GLY A 206 -8.08 17.17 14.95
C GLY A 206 -7.85 16.56 13.57
N MET A 207 -7.31 17.34 12.65
CA MET A 207 -7.05 16.92 11.27
C MET A 207 -6.18 15.65 11.20
N GLY A 208 -6.20 14.93 10.07
CA GLY A 208 -5.33 13.80 9.81
C GLY A 208 -3.84 14.20 9.94
N GLY A 209 -3.00 13.30 10.43
CA GLY A 209 -1.56 13.57 10.57
C GLY A 209 -1.14 14.52 11.71
N MET A 210 -2.08 14.98 12.53
CA MET A 210 -1.82 15.87 13.69
C MET A 210 -1.17 15.17 14.88
N GLY A 211 -1.08 13.84 14.87
CA GLY A 211 -0.49 13.05 15.94
C GLY A 211 -1.45 12.70 17.08
N LYS A 212 -2.76 12.62 16.84
CA LYS A 212 -3.77 12.19 17.84
C LYS A 212 -3.46 10.81 18.41
N THR A 213 -3.27 9.84 17.54
CA THR A 213 -2.90 8.47 17.88
C THR A 213 -1.59 8.42 18.66
N THR A 214 -0.55 9.13 18.19
CA THR A 214 0.76 9.19 18.85
C THR A 214 0.64 9.78 20.26
N LEU A 215 -0.10 10.89 20.42
CA LEU A 215 -0.34 11.51 21.72
C LEU A 215 -1.03 10.52 22.66
N MET A 216 -2.07 9.83 22.18
CA MET A 216 -2.81 8.87 23.00
C MET A 216 -1.97 7.63 23.34
N GLN A 217 -1.10 7.15 22.43
CA GLN A 217 -0.14 6.08 22.72
C GLN A 217 0.80 6.45 23.88
N HIS A 218 1.35 7.69 23.85
CA HIS A 218 2.19 8.19 24.95
C HIS A 218 1.45 8.29 26.28
N VAL A 219 0.17 8.63 26.25
CA VAL A 219 -0.67 8.66 27.45
C VAL A 219 -0.98 7.22 27.92
N TYR A 220 -1.39 6.34 27.01
CA TYR A 220 -1.82 4.97 27.31
C TYR A 220 -0.70 4.12 27.92
N ASN A 221 0.55 4.35 27.52
CA ASN A 221 1.72 3.60 28.00
C ASN A 221 2.49 4.32 29.13
N ASP A 222 1.96 5.44 29.65
CA ASP A 222 2.61 6.15 30.73
C ASP A 222 2.43 5.39 32.06
N SER A 223 3.52 5.29 32.83
CA SER A 223 3.53 4.61 34.13
C SER A 223 2.54 5.19 35.15
N LYS A 224 2.16 6.47 35.03
CA LYS A 224 1.15 7.11 35.91
C LYS A 224 -0.24 6.51 35.78
N ILE A 225 -0.55 5.81 34.67
CA ILE A 225 -1.82 5.14 34.44
C ILE A 225 -1.81 3.69 34.93
N GLU A 226 -0.62 3.15 35.17
CA GLU A 226 -0.44 1.78 35.63
C GLU A 226 -1.11 1.59 37.01
N GLY A 227 -1.95 0.59 37.15
CA GLY A 227 -2.70 0.33 38.39
C GLY A 227 -3.96 1.19 38.63
N LYS A 228 -4.26 2.21 37.82
CA LYS A 228 -5.48 3.01 37.91
C LYS A 228 -6.71 2.29 37.34
N PHE A 229 -6.50 1.43 36.34
CA PHE A 229 -7.54 0.67 35.65
C PHE A 229 -7.26 -0.83 35.75
N ASP A 230 -8.30 -1.62 36.06
CA ASP A 230 -8.20 -3.09 36.09
C ASP A 230 -8.05 -3.68 34.69
N ILE A 231 -8.62 -2.99 33.68
CA ILE A 231 -8.61 -3.38 32.28
C ILE A 231 -8.17 -2.19 31.42
N LYS A 232 -7.22 -2.43 30.50
CA LYS A 232 -6.83 -1.47 29.47
C LYS A 232 -7.00 -2.13 28.11
N ALA A 233 -7.74 -1.49 27.21
CA ALA A 233 -7.95 -1.97 25.85
C ALA A 233 -7.75 -0.84 24.84
N TRP A 234 -7.14 -1.19 23.69
CA TRP A 234 -6.97 -0.30 22.55
C TRP A 234 -7.55 -0.96 21.31
N VAL A 235 -8.48 -0.29 20.64
CA VAL A 235 -9.13 -0.78 19.42
C VAL A 235 -9.07 0.28 18.33
N TYR A 236 -8.50 -0.07 17.19
CA TYR A 236 -8.61 0.73 15.98
C TYR A 236 -9.99 0.51 15.34
N VAL A 237 -10.67 1.59 14.99
CA VAL A 237 -12.01 1.55 14.41
C VAL A 237 -11.94 1.91 12.94
N SER A 238 -12.23 0.94 12.06
CA SER A 238 -12.23 1.13 10.62
C SER A 238 -13.36 2.06 10.13
N ASP A 239 -13.22 2.59 8.91
CA ASP A 239 -14.22 3.44 8.24
C ASP A 239 -15.61 2.78 8.17
N ASP A 240 -15.65 1.44 8.01
CA ASP A 240 -16.89 0.64 8.03
C ASP A 240 -17.20 0.21 9.46
N PHE A 241 -17.90 1.10 10.20
CA PHE A 241 -18.27 0.86 11.58
C PHE A 241 -19.38 -0.18 11.69
N ASP A 242 -19.01 -1.36 12.12
CA ASP A 242 -19.93 -2.45 12.47
C ASP A 242 -19.88 -2.72 13.98
N VAL A 243 -21.03 -2.63 14.65
CA VAL A 243 -21.13 -2.79 16.13
C VAL A 243 -20.62 -4.15 16.57
N LEU A 244 -20.94 -5.22 15.84
CA LEU A 244 -20.48 -6.58 16.16
C LEU A 244 -18.96 -6.71 16.03
N LYS A 245 -18.39 -6.18 14.94
CA LYS A 245 -16.93 -6.21 14.70
C LYS A 245 -16.17 -5.45 15.77
N VAL A 246 -16.63 -4.22 16.10
CA VAL A 246 -15.98 -3.40 17.14
C VAL A 246 -16.14 -4.02 18.52
N SER A 247 -17.33 -4.52 18.88
CA SER A 247 -17.56 -5.21 20.15
C SER A 247 -16.69 -6.46 20.31
N ARG A 248 -16.53 -7.24 19.23
CA ARG A 248 -15.64 -8.40 19.21
C ARG A 248 -14.18 -7.99 19.37
N ALA A 249 -13.70 -6.97 18.65
CA ALA A 249 -12.34 -6.47 18.79
C ALA A 249 -12.03 -5.99 20.23
N ILE A 250 -13.01 -5.37 20.90
CA ILE A 250 -12.88 -5.01 22.31
C ILE A 250 -12.76 -6.27 23.17
N LEU A 251 -13.62 -7.26 22.96
CA LEU A 251 -13.62 -8.52 23.73
C LEU A 251 -12.30 -9.27 23.53
N ASP A 252 -11.82 -9.43 22.29
CA ASP A 252 -10.56 -10.10 21.96
C ASP A 252 -9.37 -9.42 22.64
N THR A 253 -9.35 -8.09 22.64
CA THR A 253 -8.29 -7.30 23.29
C THR A 253 -8.30 -7.51 24.82
N ILE A 254 -9.47 -7.58 25.45
CA ILE A 254 -9.62 -7.75 26.89
C ILE A 254 -9.28 -9.18 27.32
N THR A 255 -9.74 -10.18 26.56
CA THR A 255 -9.57 -11.60 26.87
C THR A 255 -8.24 -12.18 26.40
N LYS A 256 -7.53 -11.48 25.51
CA LYS A 256 -6.33 -11.95 24.79
C LYS A 256 -6.56 -13.28 24.05
N SER A 257 -7.78 -13.48 23.58
CA SER A 257 -8.20 -14.68 22.84
C SER A 257 -9.21 -14.29 21.77
N VAL A 258 -9.14 -14.93 20.60
CA VAL A 258 -10.07 -14.67 19.49
C VAL A 258 -11.45 -15.22 19.84
N ASP A 259 -12.49 -14.42 19.64
CA ASP A 259 -13.89 -14.79 19.84
C ASP A 259 -14.58 -15.07 18.50
N ASP A 260 -14.99 -16.32 18.29
CA ASP A 260 -15.69 -16.76 17.07
C ASP A 260 -17.21 -16.57 17.12
N SER A 261 -17.74 -15.92 18.18
CA SER A 261 -19.18 -15.68 18.31
C SER A 261 -19.72 -14.84 17.17
N ARG A 262 -20.77 -15.33 16.50
CA ARG A 262 -21.37 -14.67 15.33
C ARG A 262 -22.53 -13.74 15.68
N GLU A 263 -23.04 -13.82 16.90
CA GLU A 263 -24.21 -13.05 17.34
C GLU A 263 -23.81 -11.94 18.30
N LEU A 264 -24.37 -10.75 18.07
CA LEU A 264 -24.09 -9.55 18.87
C LEU A 264 -24.45 -9.76 20.36
N GLU A 265 -25.55 -10.45 20.63
CA GLU A 265 -26.03 -10.72 22.01
C GLU A 265 -25.01 -11.53 22.81
N MET A 266 -24.40 -12.54 22.21
CA MET A 266 -23.37 -13.35 22.87
C MET A 266 -22.12 -12.53 23.18
N VAL A 267 -21.65 -11.71 22.24
CA VAL A 267 -20.47 -10.84 22.43
C VAL A 267 -20.75 -9.81 23.51
N HIS A 268 -21.93 -9.18 23.51
CA HIS A 268 -22.35 -8.20 24.50
C HIS A 268 -22.52 -8.82 25.91
N GLY A 269 -23.06 -10.03 25.99
CA GLY A 269 -23.16 -10.79 27.25
C GLY A 269 -21.79 -11.02 27.88
N ARG A 270 -20.83 -11.50 27.07
CA ARG A 270 -19.45 -11.72 27.53
C ARG A 270 -18.74 -10.42 27.91
N LEU A 271 -18.87 -9.35 27.12
CA LEU A 271 -18.31 -8.03 27.46
C LEU A 271 -18.86 -7.55 28.82
N ARG A 272 -20.18 -7.62 29.01
CA ARG A 272 -20.80 -7.28 30.29
C ARG A 272 -20.19 -8.06 31.46
N ASP A 273 -20.08 -9.39 31.32
CA ASP A 273 -19.57 -10.26 32.37
C ASP A 273 -18.11 -9.96 32.73
N PHE A 274 -17.27 -9.65 31.72
CA PHE A 274 -15.86 -9.28 31.92
C PHE A 274 -15.69 -7.89 32.55
N LEU A 275 -16.56 -6.93 32.22
CA LEU A 275 -16.43 -5.53 32.64
C LEU A 275 -17.13 -5.26 33.98
N THR A 276 -18.10 -6.09 34.38
CA THR A 276 -18.86 -5.88 35.60
C THR A 276 -17.94 -5.75 36.82
N GLY A 277 -18.09 -4.64 37.54
CA GLY A 277 -17.33 -4.34 38.74
C GLY A 277 -15.86 -3.99 38.54
N LYS A 278 -15.40 -3.88 37.29
CA LYS A 278 -14.01 -3.51 36.95
C LYS A 278 -13.93 -2.11 36.34
N ARG A 279 -12.92 -1.36 36.77
CA ARG A 279 -12.61 -0.06 36.20
C ARG A 279 -11.77 -0.25 34.91
N PHE A 280 -12.24 0.25 33.76
CA PHE A 280 -11.56 0.08 32.51
C PHE A 280 -11.17 1.40 31.85
N LEU A 281 -10.10 1.36 31.05
CA LEU A 281 -9.71 2.37 30.05
C LEU A 281 -9.82 1.74 28.65
N LEU A 282 -10.76 2.24 27.86
CA LEU A 282 -10.93 1.84 26.46
C LEU A 282 -10.53 3.00 25.55
N VAL A 283 -9.59 2.76 24.63
CA VAL A 283 -9.23 3.70 23.55
C VAL A 283 -9.84 3.20 22.26
N LEU A 284 -10.66 4.04 21.63
CA LEU A 284 -11.21 3.84 20.29
C LEU A 284 -10.53 4.82 19.34
N ASP A 285 -9.62 4.32 18.54
CA ASP A 285 -8.77 5.15 17.68
C ASP A 285 -9.36 5.32 16.28
N ASP A 286 -9.30 6.55 15.75
CA ASP A 286 -9.76 7.03 14.44
C ASP A 286 -11.23 6.70 14.11
N VAL A 287 -12.16 7.06 14.99
CA VAL A 287 -13.62 6.82 14.85
C VAL A 287 -14.23 7.77 13.83
N TRP A 288 -14.98 7.23 12.86
CA TRP A 288 -15.67 7.96 11.79
C TRP A 288 -17.19 7.94 11.86
N ASN A 289 -17.76 7.07 12.71
CA ASN A 289 -19.20 6.82 12.75
C ASN A 289 -19.99 7.99 13.32
N LYS A 290 -20.95 8.48 12.55
CA LYS A 290 -21.89 9.56 12.91
C LYS A 290 -23.28 9.07 13.27
N LYS A 291 -23.51 7.74 13.36
CA LYS A 291 -24.81 7.14 13.63
C LYS A 291 -24.97 6.89 15.13
N GLN A 292 -25.77 7.73 15.77
CA GLN A 292 -26.01 7.69 17.21
C GLN A 292 -26.50 6.31 17.72
N LYS A 293 -27.43 5.67 17.00
CA LYS A 293 -27.97 4.35 17.38
C LYS A 293 -26.89 3.25 17.47
N GLN A 294 -25.90 3.29 16.56
CA GLN A 294 -24.81 2.32 16.58
C GLN A 294 -23.87 2.56 17.76
N TRP A 295 -23.64 3.84 18.11
CA TRP A 295 -22.88 4.19 19.30
C TRP A 295 -23.58 3.76 20.60
N GLU A 296 -24.89 4.01 20.73
CA GLU A 296 -25.69 3.58 21.88
C GLU A 296 -25.67 2.05 22.03
N ALA A 297 -25.78 1.30 20.93
CA ALA A 297 -25.65 -0.15 20.96
C ALA A 297 -24.27 -0.61 21.47
N LEU A 298 -23.17 0.03 21.03
CA LEU A 298 -21.82 -0.27 21.50
C LEU A 298 -21.63 0.07 22.98
N GLN A 299 -22.23 1.16 23.46
CA GLN A 299 -22.13 1.59 24.87
C GLN A 299 -22.88 0.65 25.84
N THR A 300 -23.91 -0.04 25.38
CA THR A 300 -24.77 -0.88 26.26
C THR A 300 -23.96 -1.85 27.13
N PRO A 301 -23.08 -2.73 26.59
CA PRO A 301 -22.28 -3.62 27.43
C PRO A 301 -21.21 -2.88 28.26
N LEU A 302 -20.73 -1.71 27.80
CA LEU A 302 -19.69 -0.93 28.46
C LEU A 302 -20.22 -0.22 29.73
N SER A 303 -21.54 0.01 29.81
CA SER A 303 -22.17 0.67 30.96
C SER A 303 -22.13 -0.15 32.25
N TYR A 304 -21.79 -1.44 32.17
CA TYR A 304 -21.66 -2.32 33.35
C TYR A 304 -20.29 -2.21 34.05
N GLY A 305 -19.35 -1.43 33.48
CA GLY A 305 -18.05 -1.16 34.11
C GLY A 305 -18.21 -0.43 35.46
N ALA A 306 -17.20 -0.55 36.32
CA ALA A 306 -17.18 0.15 37.58
C ALA A 306 -17.08 1.67 37.40
N GLN A 307 -17.51 2.41 38.44
CA GLN A 307 -17.37 3.86 38.52
C GLN A 307 -15.91 4.27 38.28
N GLY A 308 -15.70 5.31 37.46
CA GLY A 308 -14.36 5.77 37.03
C GLY A 308 -13.84 5.06 35.79
N SER A 309 -14.64 4.20 35.14
CA SER A 309 -14.31 3.70 33.78
C SER A 309 -14.30 4.83 32.75
N LYS A 310 -13.35 4.80 31.85
CA LYS A 310 -13.06 5.87 30.87
C LYS A 310 -13.00 5.33 29.45
N ILE A 311 -13.58 6.08 28.51
CA ILE A 311 -13.44 5.84 27.07
C ILE A 311 -12.75 7.06 26.46
N VAL A 312 -11.69 6.86 25.69
CA VAL A 312 -11.06 7.91 24.88
C VAL A 312 -11.32 7.59 23.41
N VAL A 313 -11.81 8.59 22.70
CA VAL A 313 -12.09 8.49 21.24
C VAL A 313 -11.17 9.46 20.51
N THR A 314 -10.46 9.01 19.51
CA THR A 314 -9.79 9.92 18.58
C THR A 314 -10.58 10.00 17.28
N THR A 315 -10.71 11.18 16.71
CA THR A 315 -11.47 11.40 15.47
C THR A 315 -11.00 12.64 14.72
N ARG A 316 -11.31 12.72 13.44
CA ARG A 316 -11.08 13.91 12.61
C ARG A 316 -12.30 14.84 12.57
N ASP A 317 -13.48 14.35 12.93
CA ASP A 317 -14.75 15.07 12.78
C ASP A 317 -15.40 15.41 14.13
N MET A 318 -15.68 16.69 14.33
CA MET A 318 -16.38 17.22 15.52
C MET A 318 -17.77 16.58 15.71
N LYS A 319 -18.45 16.23 14.59
CA LYS A 319 -19.78 15.57 14.68
C LYS A 319 -19.69 14.21 15.34
N VAL A 320 -18.59 13.49 15.16
CA VAL A 320 -18.36 12.20 15.85
C VAL A 320 -18.26 12.42 17.35
N ALA A 321 -17.47 13.41 17.80
CA ALA A 321 -17.35 13.75 19.22
C ALA A 321 -18.69 14.12 19.85
N SER A 322 -19.57 14.79 19.12
CA SER A 322 -20.95 15.09 19.53
C SER A 322 -21.82 13.84 19.56
N THR A 323 -21.70 12.96 18.57
CA THR A 323 -22.47 11.71 18.45
C THR A 323 -22.17 10.75 19.62
N VAL A 324 -20.89 10.64 20.01
CA VAL A 324 -20.47 9.80 21.14
C VAL A 324 -20.77 10.43 22.49
N ARG A 325 -21.40 11.61 22.53
CA ARG A 325 -21.78 12.36 23.74
C ARG A 325 -20.59 12.56 24.69
N SER A 326 -19.48 13.03 24.13
CA SER A 326 -18.25 13.25 24.90
C SER A 326 -18.47 14.20 26.09
N ASN A 327 -18.06 13.78 27.28
CA ASN A 327 -18.03 14.63 28.47
C ASN A 327 -17.03 15.77 28.33
N LYS A 328 -15.94 15.53 27.59
CA LYS A 328 -14.93 16.54 27.27
C LYS A 328 -14.40 16.32 25.85
N ILE A 329 -14.27 17.42 25.12
CA ILE A 329 -13.70 17.45 23.77
C ILE A 329 -12.42 18.26 23.83
N HIS A 330 -11.33 17.68 23.33
CA HIS A 330 -10.02 18.32 23.21
C HIS A 330 -9.68 18.51 21.72
N LEU A 331 -9.54 19.77 21.31
CA LEU A 331 -9.14 20.12 19.95
C LEU A 331 -7.62 20.15 19.87
N LEU A 332 -7.05 19.16 19.16
CA LEU A 332 -5.62 19.11 18.94
C LEU A 332 -5.24 20.11 17.85
N ARG A 333 -4.43 21.11 18.22
CA ARG A 333 -3.98 22.17 17.33
C ARG A 333 -2.69 21.79 16.60
N GLN A 334 -2.33 22.57 15.59
CA GLN A 334 -1.04 22.49 14.90
C GLN A 334 0.12 22.68 15.90
N LEU A 335 1.29 22.10 15.57
CA LEU A 335 2.49 22.33 16.36
C LEU A 335 2.97 23.78 16.23
N GLN A 336 3.57 24.30 17.30
CA GLN A 336 4.24 25.59 17.28
C GLN A 336 5.58 25.50 16.53
N ASP A 337 6.05 26.62 15.99
CA ASP A 337 7.19 26.69 15.07
C ASP A 337 8.48 26.06 15.64
N ASP A 338 8.78 26.28 16.92
CA ASP A 338 9.96 25.71 17.57
C ASP A 338 9.91 24.17 17.60
N HIS A 339 8.74 23.60 17.86
CA HIS A 339 8.53 22.16 17.88
C HIS A 339 8.47 21.57 16.46
N CYS A 340 7.98 22.34 15.50
CA CYS A 340 8.01 21.98 14.08
C CYS A 340 9.44 21.80 13.60
N TRP A 341 10.31 22.76 13.92
CA TRP A 341 11.72 22.64 13.58
C TRP A 341 12.39 21.43 14.23
N GLN A 342 12.14 21.21 15.53
CA GLN A 342 12.73 20.07 16.26
C GLN A 342 12.33 18.73 15.63
N LEU A 343 11.04 18.55 15.31
CA LEU A 343 10.53 17.35 14.67
C LEU A 343 11.12 17.15 13.26
N PHE A 344 11.11 18.22 12.44
CA PHE A 344 11.69 18.20 11.10
C PHE A 344 13.19 17.89 11.13
N ALA A 345 13.95 18.58 11.98
CA ALA A 345 15.39 18.42 12.10
C ALA A 345 15.79 16.98 12.50
N LYS A 346 15.04 16.35 13.40
CA LYS A 346 15.24 14.95 13.76
C LYS A 346 15.18 14.02 12.53
N HIS A 347 14.24 14.27 11.62
CA HIS A 347 14.08 13.46 10.42
C HIS A 347 15.04 13.85 9.29
N ALA A 348 15.41 15.13 9.19
CA ALA A 348 16.27 15.64 8.11
C ALA A 348 17.77 15.42 8.38
N PHE A 349 18.22 15.54 9.62
CA PHE A 349 19.66 15.52 9.96
C PHE A 349 20.11 14.29 10.77
N HIS A 350 19.17 13.43 11.18
CA HIS A 350 19.45 12.31 12.08
C HIS A 350 20.23 12.78 13.32
N ASP A 351 21.37 12.25 13.63
CA ASP A 351 22.19 12.63 14.78
C ASP A 351 23.29 13.66 14.44
N GLU A 352 23.34 14.16 13.19
CA GLU A 352 24.27 15.21 12.80
C GLU A 352 23.82 16.58 13.34
N ASN A 353 24.78 17.33 13.89
CA ASN A 353 24.50 18.64 14.47
C ASN A 353 23.94 19.61 13.40
N PRO A 354 22.68 20.09 13.51
CA PRO A 354 22.07 21.00 12.54
C PRO A 354 22.84 22.32 12.35
N GLN A 355 23.79 22.64 13.26
CA GLN A 355 24.58 23.86 13.20
C GLN A 355 25.73 23.79 12.20
N SER A 356 26.13 22.62 11.73
CA SER A 356 27.20 22.47 10.74
C SER A 356 26.82 22.91 9.33
N ASN A 357 25.52 23.11 9.04
CA ASN A 357 24.99 23.48 7.71
C ASN A 357 24.01 24.66 7.78
N SER A 358 24.51 25.86 8.07
CA SER A 358 23.69 27.08 8.24
C SER A 358 22.77 27.39 7.04
N HIS A 359 23.22 27.08 5.82
CA HIS A 359 22.42 27.29 4.60
C HIS A 359 21.24 26.33 4.51
N CYS A 360 21.44 25.02 4.77
CA CYS A 360 20.35 24.06 4.80
C CYS A 360 19.33 24.38 5.90
N LYS A 361 19.78 24.91 7.04
CA LYS A 361 18.89 25.39 8.11
C LYS A 361 17.96 26.50 7.63
N ALA A 362 18.50 27.52 6.95
CA ALA A 362 17.71 28.64 6.45
C ALA A 362 16.63 28.21 5.43
N ILE A 363 16.97 27.28 4.52
CA ILE A 363 16.02 26.70 3.56
C ILE A 363 15.01 25.81 4.29
N GLY A 364 15.50 24.97 5.22
CA GLY A 364 14.66 24.07 6.01
C GLY A 364 13.58 24.79 6.82
N MET A 365 13.92 25.95 7.43
CA MET A 365 12.93 26.79 8.14
C MET A 365 11.78 27.23 7.23
N LYS A 366 12.10 27.66 5.99
CA LYS A 366 11.07 28.03 5.01
C LYS A 366 10.20 26.84 4.56
N ILE A 367 10.79 25.64 4.48
CA ILE A 367 10.05 24.42 4.17
C ILE A 367 9.14 24.02 5.33
N VAL A 368 9.62 24.14 6.57
CA VAL A 368 8.84 23.88 7.79
C VAL A 368 7.59 24.79 7.86
N GLU A 369 7.73 26.07 7.50
CA GLU A 369 6.61 27.01 7.40
C GLU A 369 5.53 26.53 6.41
N LYS A 370 5.95 26.00 5.24
CA LYS A 370 5.02 25.42 4.25
C LYS A 370 4.30 24.14 4.75
N CYS A 371 4.85 23.43 5.73
CA CYS A 371 4.21 22.26 6.35
C CYS A 371 3.09 22.63 7.34
N LYS A 372 2.86 23.92 7.61
CA LYS A 372 1.74 24.47 8.42
C LYS A 372 1.55 23.74 9.77
N GLY A 373 2.63 23.39 10.46
CA GLY A 373 2.59 22.75 11.78
C GLY A 373 2.02 21.31 11.80
N LEU A 374 1.97 20.63 10.66
CA LEU A 374 1.46 19.26 10.56
C LEU A 374 2.57 18.23 10.77
N PRO A 375 2.55 17.43 11.87
CA PRO A 375 3.63 16.49 12.19
C PRO A 375 3.96 15.48 11.07
N LEU A 376 2.94 14.93 10.41
CA LEU A 376 3.15 13.98 9.32
C LEU A 376 3.87 14.63 8.13
N ALA A 377 3.51 15.85 7.76
CA ALA A 377 4.18 16.59 6.70
C ALA A 377 5.66 16.86 7.05
N LEU A 378 5.91 17.29 8.29
CA LEU A 378 7.27 17.56 8.78
C LEU A 378 8.15 16.30 8.76
N SER A 379 7.63 15.16 9.20
CA SER A 379 8.38 13.90 9.21
C SER A 379 8.67 13.37 7.80
N THR A 380 7.69 13.43 6.89
CA THR A 380 7.86 12.94 5.51
C THR A 380 8.81 13.82 4.70
N ILE A 381 8.71 15.16 4.80
CA ILE A 381 9.64 16.07 4.12
C ILE A 381 11.03 16.02 4.76
N GLY A 382 11.12 15.90 6.09
CA GLY A 382 12.39 15.67 6.78
C GLY A 382 13.09 14.40 6.26
N GLY A 383 12.37 13.28 6.19
CA GLY A 383 12.87 12.02 5.63
C GLY A 383 13.26 12.11 4.14
N LEU A 384 12.54 12.91 3.35
CA LEU A 384 12.91 13.21 1.97
C LEU A 384 14.26 13.92 1.88
N LEU A 385 14.48 14.93 2.73
CA LEU A 385 15.67 15.78 2.70
C LEU A 385 16.90 15.12 3.34
N HIS A 386 16.69 14.14 4.21
CA HIS A 386 17.79 13.38 4.84
C HIS A 386 18.80 12.80 3.84
N LYS A 387 18.33 12.34 2.68
CA LYS A 387 19.18 11.76 1.61
C LYS A 387 19.73 12.80 0.63
N LYS A 388 19.44 14.11 0.83
CA LYS A 388 19.83 15.19 -0.07
C LYS A 388 20.95 16.03 0.56
N SER A 389 22.18 15.85 0.08
CA SER A 389 23.37 16.56 0.59
C SER A 389 23.60 17.94 -0.07
N SER A 390 23.00 18.20 -1.23
CA SER A 390 23.22 19.43 -2.00
C SER A 390 22.19 20.51 -1.64
N ILE A 391 22.65 21.75 -1.45
CA ILE A 391 21.80 22.94 -1.26
C ILE A 391 20.80 23.12 -2.40
N LEU A 392 21.20 22.90 -3.64
CA LEU A 392 20.33 23.00 -4.80
C LEU A 392 19.15 22.03 -4.74
N GLN A 393 19.35 20.84 -4.18
CA GLN A 393 18.27 19.87 -3.98
C GLN A 393 17.27 20.33 -2.91
N TRP A 394 17.71 21.01 -1.85
CA TRP A 394 16.83 21.61 -0.85
C TRP A 394 16.05 22.79 -1.43
N GLU A 395 16.70 23.63 -2.25
CA GLU A 395 16.06 24.74 -2.96
C GLU A 395 15.00 24.22 -3.96
N SER A 396 15.26 23.15 -4.69
CA SER A 396 14.28 22.55 -5.60
C SER A 396 13.01 22.06 -4.87
N VAL A 397 13.17 21.53 -3.65
CA VAL A 397 12.03 21.15 -2.81
C VAL A 397 11.26 22.39 -2.35
N LEU A 398 11.95 23.45 -1.93
CA LEU A 398 11.32 24.69 -1.47
C LEU A 398 10.52 25.40 -2.58
N THR A 399 11.05 25.42 -3.81
CA THR A 399 10.49 26.14 -4.96
C THR A 399 9.52 25.34 -5.81
N SER A 400 9.23 24.09 -5.43
CA SER A 400 8.32 23.20 -6.17
C SER A 400 6.92 23.79 -6.29
N GLU A 401 6.32 23.74 -7.48
CA GLU A 401 4.95 24.14 -7.76
C GLU A 401 3.90 23.28 -7.04
N ILE A 402 4.27 22.09 -6.59
CA ILE A 402 3.40 21.16 -5.85
C ILE A 402 2.89 21.80 -4.54
N TRP A 403 3.63 22.78 -3.96
CA TRP A 403 3.16 23.51 -2.78
C TRP A 403 1.90 24.35 -3.01
N GLU A 404 1.57 24.66 -4.27
CA GLU A 404 0.38 25.42 -4.64
C GLU A 404 -0.84 24.52 -4.91
N PHE A 405 -0.69 23.21 -4.72
CA PHE A 405 -1.77 22.25 -4.86
C PHE A 405 -2.88 22.55 -3.83
N SER A 406 -4.13 22.68 -4.29
CA SER A 406 -5.26 23.00 -3.42
C SER A 406 -5.72 21.75 -2.66
N GLU A 407 -5.70 21.83 -1.33
CA GLU A 407 -6.25 20.79 -0.45
C GLU A 407 -7.79 20.68 -0.58
N GLU A 408 -8.47 21.78 -1.01
CA GLU A 408 -9.93 21.83 -1.13
C GLU A 408 -10.45 20.91 -2.24
N ASP A 409 -9.66 20.70 -3.30
CA ASP A 409 -10.07 19.91 -4.47
C ASP A 409 -9.80 18.39 -4.32
N SER A 410 -8.87 17.98 -3.44
CA SER A 410 -8.38 16.59 -3.46
C SER A 410 -8.15 15.94 -2.09
N GLU A 411 -8.28 16.67 -0.99
CA GLU A 411 -7.91 16.22 0.37
C GLU A 411 -6.44 15.73 0.50
N ILE A 412 -5.60 15.97 -0.52
CA ILE A 412 -4.20 15.55 -0.55
C ILE A 412 -3.30 16.68 -0.02
N ILE A 413 -2.46 16.35 0.93
CA ILE A 413 -1.52 17.29 1.53
C ILE A 413 -0.33 17.49 0.58
N PRO A 414 -0.02 18.74 0.15
CA PRO A 414 1.06 19.04 -0.78
C PRO A 414 2.41 18.45 -0.37
N ALA A 415 2.75 18.46 0.92
CA ALA A 415 3.97 17.87 1.43
C ALA A 415 4.08 16.35 1.16
N LEU A 416 2.97 15.61 1.27
CA LEU A 416 2.95 14.18 1.00
C LEU A 416 3.09 13.90 -0.50
N LEU A 417 2.40 14.67 -1.32
CA LEU A 417 2.51 14.57 -2.78
C LEU A 417 3.93 14.90 -3.24
N LEU A 418 4.57 15.92 -2.66
CA LEU A 418 5.94 16.29 -2.95
C LEU A 418 6.92 15.18 -2.55
N SER A 419 6.73 14.59 -1.37
CA SER A 419 7.55 13.46 -0.91
C SER A 419 7.44 12.26 -1.86
N TYR A 420 6.24 11.96 -2.35
CA TYR A 420 6.00 10.93 -3.34
C TYR A 420 6.64 11.28 -4.71
N HIS A 421 6.53 12.53 -5.17
CA HIS A 421 7.11 12.99 -6.43
C HIS A 421 8.63 12.75 -6.48
N HIS A 422 9.31 12.95 -5.36
CA HIS A 422 10.75 12.72 -5.24
C HIS A 422 11.17 11.26 -4.97
N LEU A 423 10.24 10.30 -4.97
CA LEU A 423 10.60 8.88 -4.94
C LEU A 423 11.23 8.46 -6.27
N PRO A 424 12.23 7.55 -6.26
CA PRO A 424 12.64 6.82 -7.45
C PRO A 424 11.45 6.11 -8.11
N ALA A 425 11.48 5.97 -9.44
CA ALA A 425 10.37 5.41 -10.22
C ALA A 425 9.90 4.04 -9.70
N GLN A 426 10.83 3.17 -9.31
CA GLN A 426 10.53 1.85 -8.77
C GLN A 426 9.75 1.94 -7.46
N LEU A 427 10.16 2.85 -6.54
CA LEU A 427 9.48 3.05 -5.26
C LEU A 427 8.10 3.70 -5.43
N LYS A 428 7.90 4.55 -6.43
CA LYS A 428 6.59 5.11 -6.78
C LYS A 428 5.58 4.01 -7.09
N ARG A 429 5.98 3.00 -7.88
CA ARG A 429 5.11 1.85 -8.22
C ARG A 429 4.84 0.97 -7.00
N CYS A 430 5.87 0.64 -6.23
CA CYS A 430 5.75 -0.13 -5.00
C CYS A 430 4.77 0.53 -4.01
N PHE A 431 4.85 1.84 -3.85
CA PHE A 431 3.94 2.60 -2.99
C PHE A 431 2.51 2.64 -3.56
N ALA A 432 2.34 2.95 -4.85
CA ALA A 432 1.03 3.01 -5.50
C ALA A 432 0.29 1.65 -5.43
N TYR A 433 1.03 0.54 -5.51
CA TYR A 433 0.48 -0.81 -5.35
C TYR A 433 -0.20 -1.04 -4.00
N CYS A 434 0.23 -0.34 -2.96
CA CYS A 434 -0.35 -0.48 -1.62
C CYS A 434 -1.81 -0.02 -1.54
N VAL A 435 -2.35 0.64 -2.56
CA VAL A 435 -3.79 0.96 -2.68
C VAL A 435 -4.69 -0.27 -2.66
N LEU A 436 -4.18 -1.44 -3.08
CA LEU A 436 -4.90 -2.72 -3.03
C LEU A 436 -5.34 -3.12 -1.63
N PHE A 437 -4.67 -2.60 -0.62
CA PHE A 437 -4.91 -2.96 0.76
C PHE A 437 -5.79 -1.91 1.45
N PRO A 438 -6.69 -2.32 2.36
CA PRO A 438 -7.55 -1.38 3.08
C PRO A 438 -6.72 -0.47 4.01
N LYS A 439 -7.29 0.66 4.40
CA LYS A 439 -6.73 1.50 5.47
C LYS A 439 -6.50 0.67 6.73
N GLY A 440 -5.40 0.92 7.44
CA GLY A 440 -5.03 0.18 8.64
C GLY A 440 -4.56 -1.26 8.40
N TYR A 441 -4.33 -1.68 7.14
CA TYR A 441 -3.81 -3.00 6.82
C TYR A 441 -2.40 -3.18 7.42
N GLU A 442 -2.18 -4.31 8.09
CA GLU A 442 -0.88 -4.69 8.62
C GLU A 442 -0.10 -5.46 7.56
N PHE A 443 0.92 -4.80 7.01
CA PHE A 443 1.78 -5.38 5.98
C PHE A 443 2.85 -6.26 6.62
N ASP A 444 2.96 -7.49 6.16
CA ASP A 444 4.18 -8.27 6.30
C ASP A 444 5.19 -7.81 5.24
N LYS A 445 6.42 -7.51 5.65
CA LYS A 445 7.47 -6.99 4.77
C LYS A 445 7.79 -7.98 3.64
N GLU A 446 7.98 -9.25 3.98
CA GLU A 446 8.36 -10.28 3.03
C GLU A 446 7.25 -10.56 2.02
N ASP A 447 6.00 -10.65 2.50
CA ASP A 447 4.83 -10.83 1.66
C ASP A 447 4.66 -9.68 0.66
N LEU A 448 4.83 -8.43 1.10
CA LEU A 448 4.70 -7.25 0.23
C LEU A 448 5.83 -7.20 -0.81
N VAL A 449 7.07 -7.54 -0.42
CA VAL A 449 8.21 -7.61 -1.34
C VAL A 449 7.97 -8.68 -2.41
N LEU A 450 7.47 -9.86 -2.05
CA LEU A 450 7.12 -10.90 -3.01
C LEU A 450 6.05 -10.45 -4.01
N LEU A 451 5.05 -9.70 -3.55
CA LEU A 451 4.03 -9.12 -4.43
C LEU A 451 4.63 -8.11 -5.41
N TRP A 452 5.54 -7.24 -4.96
CA TRP A 452 6.26 -6.31 -5.85
C TRP A 452 7.14 -7.04 -6.86
N MET A 453 7.78 -8.16 -6.47
CA MET A 453 8.53 -9.01 -7.40
C MET A 453 7.61 -9.64 -8.45
N ALA A 454 6.45 -10.16 -8.06
CA ALA A 454 5.45 -10.72 -8.98
C ALA A 454 4.97 -9.70 -10.02
N GLU A 455 4.88 -8.42 -9.63
CA GLU A 455 4.53 -7.31 -10.52
C GLU A 455 5.71 -6.80 -11.37
N ASN A 456 6.90 -7.41 -11.24
CA ASN A 456 8.15 -6.95 -11.89
C ASN A 456 8.53 -5.51 -11.51
N PHE A 457 8.14 -5.03 -10.32
CA PHE A 457 8.57 -3.71 -9.83
C PHE A 457 9.97 -3.73 -9.26
N VAL A 458 10.42 -4.91 -8.82
CA VAL A 458 11.78 -5.13 -8.29
C VAL A 458 12.69 -5.60 -9.41
N GLN A 459 13.79 -4.89 -9.64
CA GLN A 459 14.74 -5.21 -10.69
C GLN A 459 16.15 -5.29 -10.14
N CYS A 460 16.87 -6.30 -10.56
CA CYS A 460 18.25 -6.55 -10.15
C CYS A 460 19.19 -5.91 -11.17
N SER A 461 19.66 -4.70 -10.89
CA SER A 461 20.67 -4.01 -11.73
C SER A 461 22.12 -4.36 -11.35
N GLN A 462 22.32 -5.06 -10.22
CA GLN A 462 23.64 -5.45 -9.74
C GLN A 462 23.84 -6.97 -9.81
N GLN A 463 24.96 -7.43 -10.34
CA GLN A 463 25.27 -8.85 -10.60
C GLN A 463 25.36 -9.72 -9.33
N ASN A 464 25.35 -9.14 -8.11
CA ASN A 464 25.60 -9.86 -6.86
C ASN A 464 24.45 -9.83 -5.83
N MET A 465 23.29 -9.24 -6.14
CA MET A 465 22.16 -9.17 -5.20
C MET A 465 20.97 -9.98 -5.71
N SER A 466 20.28 -10.69 -4.82
CA SER A 466 19.02 -11.34 -5.16
C SER A 466 17.89 -10.31 -5.30
N MET A 467 16.88 -10.61 -6.13
CA MET A 467 15.69 -9.74 -6.27
C MET A 467 14.99 -9.52 -4.93
N LEU A 468 15.02 -10.52 -4.05
CA LEU A 468 14.44 -10.43 -2.72
C LEU A 468 15.17 -9.39 -1.85
N GLU A 469 16.50 -9.35 -1.90
CA GLU A 469 17.30 -8.34 -1.19
C GLU A 469 17.03 -6.93 -1.69
N VAL A 470 16.94 -6.76 -3.01
CA VAL A 470 16.59 -5.46 -3.63
C VAL A 470 15.18 -5.02 -3.21
N GLY A 471 14.22 -5.95 -3.20
CA GLY A 471 12.85 -5.66 -2.74
C GLY A 471 12.78 -5.24 -1.27
N ARG A 472 13.59 -5.90 -0.40
CA ARG A 472 13.74 -5.50 1.00
C ARG A 472 14.31 -4.09 1.14
N GLN A 473 15.30 -3.72 0.32
CA GLN A 473 15.84 -2.36 0.30
C GLN A 473 14.78 -1.33 -0.12
N TYR A 474 13.96 -1.64 -1.13
CA TYR A 474 12.85 -0.76 -1.53
C TYR A 474 11.87 -0.52 -0.37
N PHE A 475 11.55 -1.57 0.38
CA PHE A 475 10.70 -1.44 1.55
C PHE A 475 11.35 -0.56 2.63
N ASP A 476 12.63 -0.80 2.95
CA ASP A 476 13.37 -0.03 3.95
C ASP A 476 13.53 1.44 3.54
N ASP A 477 13.66 1.70 2.24
CA ASP A 477 13.68 3.06 1.70
C ASP A 477 12.34 3.79 1.89
N LEU A 478 11.21 3.13 1.64
CA LEU A 478 9.89 3.69 1.90
C LEU A 478 9.65 3.90 3.41
N LEU A 479 10.10 2.94 4.24
CA LEU A 479 10.02 3.04 5.70
C LEU A 479 10.84 4.22 6.23
N SER A 480 12.08 4.41 5.75
CA SER A 480 12.96 5.51 6.16
C SER A 480 12.40 6.89 5.79
N ARG A 481 11.56 6.95 4.76
CA ARG A 481 10.87 8.17 4.30
C ARG A 481 9.50 8.36 4.96
N SER A 482 9.17 7.57 5.99
CA SER A 482 7.91 7.62 6.74
C SER A 482 6.65 7.29 5.92
N PHE A 483 6.78 6.54 4.81
CA PHE A 483 5.63 6.01 4.06
C PHE A 483 4.99 4.80 4.76
N PHE A 484 5.75 4.09 5.57
CA PHE A 484 5.27 3.06 6.48
C PHE A 484 5.67 3.39 7.92
N GLN A 485 4.90 2.87 8.85
CA GLN A 485 5.17 2.92 10.28
C GLN A 485 5.09 1.49 10.81
N GLN A 486 5.93 1.17 11.78
CA GLN A 486 5.88 -0.14 12.40
C GLN A 486 4.65 -0.27 13.30
N SER A 487 3.88 -1.33 13.12
CA SER A 487 2.80 -1.71 14.03
C SER A 487 3.38 -2.39 15.27
N GLY A 488 2.79 -2.11 16.44
CA GLY A 488 3.25 -2.72 17.69
C GLY A 488 2.74 -4.15 17.84
N GLY A 489 3.63 -5.12 18.00
CA GLY A 489 3.30 -6.53 18.24
C GLY A 489 4.55 -7.40 18.36
N GLU A 490 4.41 -8.66 18.76
CA GLU A 490 5.51 -9.63 18.81
C GLU A 490 6.05 -9.97 17.39
N GLN A 491 5.21 -9.85 16.36
CA GLN A 491 5.60 -9.94 14.96
C GLN A 491 5.76 -8.54 14.37
N MET A 492 6.76 -8.39 13.49
CA MET A 492 7.08 -7.12 12.82
C MET A 492 6.11 -6.86 11.66
N TYR A 493 4.97 -6.22 11.96
CA TYR A 493 4.07 -5.71 10.94
C TYR A 493 4.27 -4.21 10.73
N TYR A 494 3.83 -3.72 9.58
CA TYR A 494 3.93 -2.32 9.19
C TYR A 494 2.56 -1.82 8.75
N VAL A 495 2.28 -0.55 9.04
CA VAL A 495 1.03 0.11 8.65
C VAL A 495 1.34 1.36 7.84
N MET A 496 0.44 1.70 6.95
CA MET A 496 0.47 2.95 6.22
C MET A 496 -0.52 3.93 6.86
N HIS A 497 -0.08 5.17 7.11
CA HIS A 497 -0.99 6.20 7.60
C HIS A 497 -2.11 6.45 6.58
N ASP A 498 -3.34 6.73 7.04
CA ASP A 498 -4.51 6.89 6.17
C ASP A 498 -4.34 7.91 5.06
N LEU A 499 -3.71 9.06 5.36
CA LEU A 499 -3.42 10.09 4.35
C LEU A 499 -2.44 9.60 3.27
N LEU A 500 -1.52 8.70 3.62
CA LEU A 500 -0.65 8.06 2.65
C LEU A 500 -1.39 7.00 1.84
N ASN A 501 -2.35 6.29 2.43
CA ASN A 501 -3.25 5.40 1.70
C ASN A 501 -4.14 6.20 0.73
N ASP A 502 -4.65 7.38 1.14
CA ASP A 502 -5.40 8.27 0.25
C ASP A 502 -4.50 8.81 -0.88
N LEU A 503 -3.25 9.16 -0.58
CA LEU A 503 -2.26 9.48 -1.61
C LEU A 503 -2.00 8.30 -2.55
N ALA A 504 -1.86 7.06 -2.02
CA ALA A 504 -1.69 5.87 -2.86
C ALA A 504 -2.90 5.66 -3.80
N LYS A 505 -4.13 5.90 -3.33
CA LYS A 505 -5.34 5.89 -4.17
C LYS A 505 -5.29 6.95 -5.26
N TYR A 506 -4.88 8.16 -4.91
CA TYR A 506 -4.77 9.26 -5.84
C TYR A 506 -3.76 8.98 -6.97
N VAL A 507 -2.59 8.43 -6.63
CA VAL A 507 -1.52 8.17 -7.59
C VAL A 507 -1.65 6.81 -8.29
N GLY A 508 -2.33 5.83 -7.67
CA GLY A 508 -2.51 4.47 -8.20
C GLY A 508 -3.53 4.39 -9.34
N GLY A 509 -4.55 5.27 -9.35
CA GLY A 509 -5.60 5.25 -10.37
C GLY A 509 -6.34 3.89 -10.45
N ASP A 510 -6.83 3.53 -11.65
CA ASP A 510 -7.66 2.34 -11.89
C ASP A 510 -6.88 1.00 -12.02
N PHE A 511 -5.62 0.97 -11.61
CA PHE A 511 -4.71 -0.18 -11.81
C PHE A 511 -5.00 -1.41 -10.99
N CYS A 512 -5.67 -1.19 -9.87
CA CYS A 512 -5.75 -2.18 -8.82
C CYS A 512 -7.21 -2.44 -8.47
N PHE A 513 -7.61 -3.70 -8.56
CA PHE A 513 -8.97 -4.10 -8.22
C PHE A 513 -8.99 -5.13 -7.09
N ARG A 514 -9.76 -4.82 -6.04
CA ARG A 514 -10.09 -5.75 -4.96
C ARG A 514 -11.60 -5.88 -4.89
N THR A 515 -12.10 -7.11 -4.87
CA THR A 515 -13.54 -7.37 -4.72
C THR A 515 -13.83 -8.37 -3.62
N SER A 516 -14.90 -8.11 -2.89
CA SER A 516 -15.54 -9.06 -1.98
C SER A 516 -16.81 -9.67 -2.61
N SER A 517 -17.01 -9.51 -3.92
CA SER A 517 -18.26 -9.82 -4.62
C SER A 517 -18.41 -11.31 -4.94
N THR A 518 -19.64 -11.81 -4.85
CA THR A 518 -20.08 -13.17 -5.21
C THR A 518 -20.14 -13.44 -6.73
N PHE A 519 -19.91 -12.44 -7.58
CA PHE A 519 -19.98 -12.57 -9.05
C PHE A 519 -18.60 -12.85 -9.70
N ILE A 520 -17.93 -13.91 -9.25
CA ILE A 520 -16.56 -14.23 -9.67
C ILE A 520 -16.46 -14.60 -11.16
N ASN A 521 -17.45 -15.29 -11.72
CA ASN A 521 -17.45 -15.66 -13.14
C ASN A 521 -17.45 -14.46 -14.08
N ASP A 522 -18.27 -13.45 -13.81
CA ASP A 522 -18.33 -12.23 -14.61
C ASP A 522 -17.05 -11.41 -14.51
N LEU A 523 -16.40 -11.44 -13.35
CA LEU A 523 -15.13 -10.80 -13.10
C LEU A 523 -14.02 -11.40 -14.00
N PHE A 524 -13.91 -12.72 -14.08
CA PHE A 524 -12.90 -13.39 -14.89
C PHE A 524 -13.09 -13.18 -16.40
N LEU A 525 -14.29 -12.91 -16.83
CA LEU A 525 -14.57 -12.58 -18.23
C LEU A 525 -14.26 -11.12 -18.59
N LYS A 526 -14.43 -10.20 -17.63
CA LYS A 526 -14.23 -8.76 -17.84
C LYS A 526 -12.76 -8.33 -17.71
N PHE A 527 -12.04 -8.89 -16.73
CA PHE A 527 -10.69 -8.44 -16.35
C PHE A 527 -9.57 -9.33 -16.88
N LYS A 528 -9.48 -9.49 -18.18
CA LYS A 528 -8.49 -10.37 -18.85
C LYS A 528 -7.04 -9.98 -18.57
N TYR A 529 -6.77 -8.72 -18.27
CA TYR A 529 -5.42 -8.16 -18.01
C TYR A 529 -5.07 -8.10 -16.52
N LEU A 530 -5.87 -8.75 -15.65
CA LEU A 530 -5.63 -8.75 -14.21
C LEU A 530 -4.33 -9.49 -13.87
N ARG A 531 -3.43 -8.81 -13.14
CA ARG A 531 -2.13 -9.36 -12.69
C ARG A 531 -2.19 -9.88 -11.25
N VAL A 532 -2.96 -9.25 -10.39
CA VAL A 532 -3.14 -9.66 -9.00
C VAL A 532 -4.61 -9.83 -8.68
N LEU A 533 -4.96 -10.94 -8.06
CA LEU A 533 -6.30 -11.23 -7.57
C LEU A 533 -6.23 -11.73 -6.14
N SER A 534 -6.89 -11.03 -5.23
CA SER A 534 -7.10 -11.51 -3.87
C SER A 534 -8.59 -11.73 -3.61
N LEU A 535 -8.91 -12.96 -3.26
CA LEU A 535 -10.23 -13.41 -2.80
C LEU A 535 -10.15 -13.91 -1.35
N SER A 536 -9.08 -13.54 -0.65
CA SER A 536 -8.80 -13.93 0.73
C SER A 536 -9.91 -13.48 1.68
N GLY A 537 -10.26 -14.36 2.63
CA GLY A 537 -11.29 -14.10 3.62
C GLY A 537 -12.73 -14.25 3.11
N ASN A 538 -12.92 -14.66 1.85
CA ASN A 538 -14.26 -14.92 1.31
C ASN A 538 -14.74 -16.32 1.74
N SER A 539 -15.40 -16.41 2.88
CA SER A 539 -15.93 -17.67 3.42
C SER A 539 -17.03 -18.31 2.57
N SER A 540 -17.66 -17.57 1.65
CA SER A 540 -18.66 -18.12 0.72
C SER A 540 -18.02 -18.83 -0.49
N LEU A 541 -16.71 -18.68 -0.70
CA LEU A 541 -16.00 -19.26 -1.82
C LEU A 541 -15.64 -20.73 -1.54
N THR A 542 -16.37 -21.65 -2.17
CA THR A 542 -16.15 -23.10 -2.05
C THR A 542 -15.47 -23.71 -3.26
N GLU A 543 -15.54 -23.06 -4.41
CA GLU A 543 -14.95 -23.51 -5.69
C GLU A 543 -14.43 -22.32 -6.49
N VAL A 544 -13.34 -22.51 -7.22
CA VAL A 544 -12.81 -21.57 -8.19
C VAL A 544 -13.28 -22.00 -9.57
N PRO A 545 -13.98 -21.13 -10.34
CA PRO A 545 -14.49 -21.50 -11.66
C PRO A 545 -13.39 -21.77 -12.69
N ASP A 546 -13.64 -22.64 -13.67
CA ASP A 546 -12.71 -22.93 -14.77
C ASP A 546 -12.34 -21.69 -15.61
N SER A 547 -13.20 -20.67 -15.61
CA SER A 547 -12.92 -19.40 -16.27
C SER A 547 -11.70 -18.65 -15.74
N ILE A 548 -11.14 -19.05 -14.59
CA ILE A 548 -9.86 -18.50 -14.08
C ILE A 548 -8.72 -18.70 -15.08
N GLY A 549 -8.73 -19.79 -15.85
CA GLY A 549 -7.75 -20.06 -16.90
C GLY A 549 -7.69 -19.00 -18.02
N ASN A 550 -8.67 -18.09 -18.09
CA ASN A 550 -8.69 -16.98 -19.04
C ASN A 550 -7.82 -15.79 -18.58
N LEU A 551 -7.45 -15.75 -17.29
CA LEU A 551 -6.64 -14.66 -16.71
C LEU A 551 -5.15 -14.86 -17.00
N LYS A 552 -4.75 -14.87 -18.27
CA LYS A 552 -3.39 -15.20 -18.72
C LYS A 552 -2.31 -14.28 -18.18
N HIS A 553 -2.67 -13.07 -17.77
CA HIS A 553 -1.76 -12.10 -17.18
C HIS A 553 -1.60 -12.26 -15.65
N LEU A 554 -2.37 -13.18 -15.03
CA LEU A 554 -2.39 -13.34 -13.57
C LEU A 554 -1.03 -13.85 -13.06
N ARG A 555 -0.45 -13.11 -12.12
CA ARG A 555 0.86 -13.38 -11.49
C ARG A 555 0.75 -13.72 -10.03
N SER A 556 -0.26 -13.18 -9.34
CA SER A 556 -0.52 -13.46 -7.93
C SER A 556 -2.00 -13.79 -7.71
N LEU A 557 -2.26 -14.91 -7.04
CA LEU A 557 -3.58 -15.36 -6.65
C LEU A 557 -3.57 -15.68 -5.15
N ASP A 558 -4.39 -14.95 -4.38
CA ASP A 558 -4.57 -15.20 -2.96
C ASP A 558 -6.00 -15.68 -2.69
N LEU A 559 -6.12 -16.92 -2.24
CA LEU A 559 -7.35 -17.61 -1.89
C LEU A 559 -7.38 -17.97 -0.40
N SER A 560 -6.51 -17.38 0.41
CA SER A 560 -6.36 -17.68 1.84
C SER A 560 -7.65 -17.48 2.63
N CYS A 561 -7.86 -18.25 3.68
CA CYS A 561 -9.04 -18.17 4.55
C CYS A 561 -10.37 -18.33 3.78
N THR A 562 -10.40 -19.22 2.77
CA THR A 562 -11.62 -19.57 2.02
C THR A 562 -12.00 -21.02 2.28
N HIS A 563 -13.21 -21.41 1.87
CA HIS A 563 -13.71 -22.78 1.99
C HIS A 563 -13.52 -23.61 0.71
N ILE A 564 -12.55 -23.25 -0.14
CA ILE A 564 -12.28 -24.00 -1.37
C ILE A 564 -11.82 -25.41 -1.06
N ARG A 565 -12.33 -26.36 -1.86
CA ARG A 565 -12.01 -27.80 -1.72
C ARG A 565 -10.95 -28.27 -2.70
N LYS A 566 -10.93 -27.68 -3.91
CA LYS A 566 -9.99 -28.02 -4.99
C LYS A 566 -9.78 -26.82 -5.90
N LEU A 567 -8.65 -26.83 -6.60
CA LEU A 567 -8.40 -25.90 -7.71
C LEU A 567 -8.83 -26.58 -9.03
N PRO A 568 -9.37 -25.81 -9.99
CA PRO A 568 -9.70 -26.35 -11.31
C PRO A 568 -8.43 -26.65 -12.11
N ASP A 569 -8.50 -27.61 -13.03
CA ASP A 569 -7.36 -27.96 -13.91
C ASP A 569 -6.93 -26.79 -14.80
N SER A 570 -7.85 -25.88 -15.12
CA SER A 570 -7.59 -24.67 -15.90
C SER A 570 -6.57 -23.72 -15.25
N ILE A 571 -6.34 -23.78 -13.94
CA ILE A 571 -5.29 -22.99 -13.26
C ILE A 571 -3.90 -23.32 -13.81
N CYS A 572 -3.69 -24.56 -14.26
CA CYS A 572 -2.41 -25.02 -14.84
C CYS A 572 -2.07 -24.32 -16.16
N SER A 573 -3.01 -23.56 -16.76
CA SER A 573 -2.77 -22.74 -17.95
C SER A 573 -2.30 -21.33 -17.64
N LEU A 574 -2.22 -20.94 -16.35
CA LEU A 574 -1.75 -19.63 -15.91
C LEU A 574 -0.21 -19.59 -15.84
N TYR A 575 0.47 -19.69 -16.98
CA TYR A 575 1.93 -19.80 -17.05
C TYR A 575 2.69 -18.60 -16.46
N ASN A 576 2.03 -17.44 -16.31
CA ASN A 576 2.60 -16.26 -15.66
C ASN A 576 2.39 -16.25 -14.14
N LEU A 577 1.65 -17.21 -13.57
CA LEU A 577 1.38 -17.27 -12.13
C LEU A 577 2.67 -17.57 -11.36
N GLN A 578 3.04 -16.65 -10.46
CA GLN A 578 4.26 -16.69 -9.64
C GLN A 578 3.95 -16.91 -8.16
N ILE A 579 2.83 -16.38 -7.68
CA ILE A 579 2.42 -16.47 -6.28
C ILE A 579 1.04 -17.10 -6.18
N LEU A 580 0.93 -18.16 -5.39
CA LEU A 580 -0.34 -18.79 -5.01
C LEU A 580 -0.39 -18.95 -3.49
N LYS A 581 -1.37 -18.29 -2.84
CA LYS A 581 -1.60 -18.38 -1.40
C LYS A 581 -2.93 -19.10 -1.12
N LEU A 582 -2.87 -20.10 -0.26
CA LEU A 582 -3.98 -20.95 0.19
C LEU A 582 -3.96 -21.13 1.72
N ARG A 583 -3.42 -20.14 2.45
CA ARG A 583 -3.30 -20.19 3.92
C ARG A 583 -4.67 -20.43 4.56
N TYR A 584 -4.72 -21.32 5.55
CA TYR A 584 -5.92 -21.59 6.34
C TYR A 584 -7.16 -22.01 5.51
N CYS A 585 -6.96 -22.64 4.35
CA CYS A 585 -8.03 -23.29 3.61
C CYS A 585 -8.24 -24.71 4.14
N ALA A 586 -8.97 -24.86 5.26
CA ALA A 586 -9.11 -26.11 6.02
C ALA A 586 -9.72 -27.28 5.21
N HIS A 587 -10.47 -27.00 4.16
CA HIS A 587 -11.13 -28.02 3.32
C HIS A 587 -10.38 -28.33 2.02
N PHE A 588 -9.20 -27.77 1.83
CA PHE A 588 -8.45 -27.92 0.59
C PHE A 588 -7.83 -29.32 0.48
N GLY A 589 -8.26 -30.09 -0.51
CA GLY A 589 -7.92 -31.52 -0.66
C GLY A 589 -6.73 -31.82 -1.54
N GLY A 590 -6.18 -30.86 -2.30
CA GLY A 590 -5.00 -31.10 -3.11
C GLY A 590 -4.88 -30.27 -4.39
N LEU A 591 -3.71 -30.37 -5.01
CA LEU A 591 -3.33 -29.67 -6.24
C LEU A 591 -3.69 -30.48 -7.49
N PRO A 592 -4.01 -29.84 -8.64
CA PRO A 592 -4.25 -30.52 -9.92
C PRO A 592 -3.04 -31.31 -10.41
N LEU A 593 -3.26 -32.35 -11.21
CA LEU A 593 -2.20 -33.26 -11.70
C LEU A 593 -1.10 -32.55 -12.50
N ASN A 594 -1.45 -31.52 -13.26
CA ASN A 594 -0.52 -30.76 -14.10
C ASN A 594 0.04 -29.50 -13.41
N PHE A 595 -0.08 -29.39 -12.09
CA PHE A 595 0.32 -28.21 -11.32
C PHE A 595 1.84 -27.92 -11.42
N ASN A 596 2.65 -28.93 -11.64
CA ASN A 596 4.10 -28.82 -11.86
C ASN A 596 4.50 -28.01 -13.12
N LYS A 597 3.54 -27.70 -14.01
CA LYS A 597 3.77 -26.83 -15.17
C LYS A 597 3.89 -25.35 -14.79
N LEU A 598 3.39 -24.99 -13.60
CA LEU A 598 3.47 -23.62 -13.10
C LEU A 598 4.87 -23.36 -12.49
N LYS A 599 5.47 -22.22 -12.85
CA LYS A 599 6.76 -21.77 -12.32
C LYS A 599 6.56 -20.86 -11.11
N LEU A 600 5.94 -21.38 -10.05
CA LEU A 600 5.68 -20.60 -8.85
C LEU A 600 6.96 -20.24 -8.11
N GLN A 601 7.09 -18.97 -7.72
CA GLN A 601 8.12 -18.48 -6.80
C GLN A 601 7.69 -18.68 -5.34
N LEU A 602 6.37 -18.56 -5.08
CA LEU A 602 5.77 -18.81 -3.77
C LEU A 602 4.52 -19.68 -3.89
N LEU A 603 4.49 -20.75 -3.15
CA LEU A 603 3.29 -21.56 -2.87
C LEU A 603 3.13 -21.64 -1.35
N ASP A 604 2.05 -21.05 -0.83
CA ASP A 604 1.77 -21.05 0.59
C ASP A 604 0.51 -21.89 0.91
N LEU A 605 0.75 -23.02 1.54
CA LEU A 605 -0.26 -24.00 1.96
C LEU A 605 -0.38 -24.08 3.50
N SER A 606 0.10 -23.08 4.23
CA SER A 606 0.06 -23.05 5.69
C SER A 606 -1.37 -23.19 6.21
N GLY A 607 -1.59 -24.11 7.15
CA GLY A 607 -2.92 -24.35 7.73
C GLY A 607 -3.92 -25.04 6.80
N THR A 608 -3.44 -25.76 5.75
CA THR A 608 -4.26 -26.65 4.92
C THR A 608 -4.04 -28.12 5.30
N ASP A 609 -5.04 -28.98 5.03
CA ASP A 609 -4.97 -30.44 5.26
C ASP A 609 -4.26 -31.21 4.14
N VAL A 610 -3.51 -30.54 3.28
CA VAL A 610 -2.83 -31.18 2.14
C VAL A 610 -1.76 -32.16 2.63
N ASN A 611 -1.93 -33.43 2.32
CA ASN A 611 -1.01 -34.51 2.69
C ASN A 611 0.43 -34.19 2.25
N LYS A 612 1.42 -34.54 3.08
CA LYS A 612 2.88 -34.36 2.88
C LYS A 612 3.40 -34.87 1.51
N THR A 613 2.67 -35.72 0.81
CA THR A 613 3.00 -36.25 -0.52
C THR A 613 2.92 -35.17 -1.63
N ALA A 614 2.10 -34.14 -1.47
CA ALA A 614 2.01 -33.02 -2.42
C ALA A 614 3.19 -32.04 -2.30
N MET A 615 3.81 -31.92 -1.13
CA MET A 615 5.00 -31.08 -0.91
C MET A 615 6.26 -31.58 -1.64
N THR A 616 6.35 -32.88 -1.92
CA THR A 616 7.51 -33.48 -2.63
C THR A 616 7.57 -33.10 -4.12
N LEU A 617 6.47 -32.65 -4.71
CA LEU A 617 6.43 -32.19 -6.10
C LEU A 617 6.98 -30.76 -6.28
N VAL A 618 6.88 -29.92 -5.24
CA VAL A 618 7.34 -28.50 -5.28
C VAL A 618 8.82 -28.37 -4.91
N SER A 619 9.35 -29.27 -4.07
CA SER A 619 10.77 -29.24 -3.65
C SER A 619 11.78 -29.68 -4.73
N ARG A 620 11.32 -30.18 -5.89
CA ARG A 620 12.18 -30.57 -7.02
C ARG A 620 12.40 -29.48 -8.08
N SER A 621 11.82 -28.30 -7.90
CA SER A 621 11.95 -27.14 -8.81
C SER A 621 12.76 -25.98 -8.21
N ARG A 622 13.65 -26.26 -7.26
CA ARG A 622 14.70 -25.32 -6.80
C ARG A 622 16.02 -25.62 -7.46
#